data_ddb50e084c60cb228a6af12e50fcb599
#
_entry.id   ddb50e084c60cb228a6af12e50fcb599
#
_cell.length_a   1.000
_cell.length_b   1.000
_cell.length_c   1.000
_cell.angle_alpha   90.00
_cell.angle_beta   90.00
_cell.angle_gamma   90.00
#
_symmetry.space_group_name_H-M   'P 1'
#
loop_
_entity.id
_entity.type
_entity.pdbx_description
1 polymer ?
#
loop_
_entity_poly.entity_id
_entity_poly.type
_entity_poly.pdbx_seq_one_letter_code
_entity_poly.pdbx_strand_id
1 'polypeptide(L)'
;QKEFEKVLVKEPETVAVDSAGGVHKVANETMENRRGYQPRGKTLGGSSSINAMLYVRGHRWDYDHWSELGNKGWSYDEVLPYFIKAEHNEEHNNEYHGQNGPLNVSRIRHRPESCDEFVKAGSSLFKYNEDFNGEDQEGFGYYQTTQINGKRCSAAKAYLVPALERENLTVLTDTNVNKILINENTAKGVECINNKNETFQLFADKEVILSSGAFGSPQILLRSGVGPGNEITRHGIEHKVDLPGVGKNLQDHICLLYTSPSPRDLRK
;
A
#
# COMPACT_ATOMS: atom_id res chain seq x y z
N GLN A 1 -20.25 9.12 4.20
CA GLN A 1 -19.85 8.81 5.59
C GLN A 1 -20.99 8.13 6.39
N LYS A 2 -22.27 8.35 6.07
CA LYS A 2 -23.41 7.74 6.78
C LYS A 2 -23.78 6.31 6.32
N GLU A 3 -23.23 5.83 5.21
CA GLU A 3 -23.54 4.49 4.66
C GLU A 3 -22.73 3.34 5.29
N PHE A 4 -21.75 3.67 6.13
CA PHE A 4 -20.80 2.67 6.69
C PHE A 4 -21.14 2.26 8.14
N GLU A 5 -22.30 2.65 8.69
CA GLU A 5 -22.65 2.40 10.10
C GLU A 5 -23.35 1.05 10.38
N LYS A 6 -23.58 0.21 9.38
CA LYS A 6 -24.22 -1.11 9.60
C LYS A 6 -23.20 -2.24 9.51
N VAL A 7 -22.77 -2.73 10.64
CA VAL A 7 -21.92 -3.93 10.73
C VAL A 7 -22.56 -4.94 11.69
N LEU A 8 -22.91 -6.09 11.15
CA LEU A 8 -23.32 -7.27 11.92
C LEU A 8 -22.15 -8.25 12.01
N VAL A 9 -21.78 -8.63 13.22
CA VAL A 9 -20.66 -9.54 13.47
C VAL A 9 -21.14 -10.99 13.31
N LYS A 10 -20.67 -11.69 12.26
CA LYS A 10 -20.51 -13.14 12.25
C LYS A 10 -19.01 -13.43 12.41
N GLU A 11 -18.64 -14.52 13.07
CA GLU A 11 -17.24 -14.92 13.17
C GLU A 11 -16.66 -15.09 11.74
N PRO A 12 -15.63 -14.33 11.35
CA PRO A 12 -15.14 -14.36 9.98
C PRO A 12 -14.23 -15.56 9.76
N GLU A 13 -14.35 -16.23 8.63
CA GLU A 13 -13.39 -17.27 8.23
C GLU A 13 -11.97 -16.72 8.06
N THR A 14 -11.87 -15.48 7.60
CA THR A 14 -10.60 -14.76 7.37
C THR A 14 -10.67 -13.36 7.97
N VAL A 15 -9.66 -12.97 8.72
CA VAL A 15 -9.50 -11.63 9.27
C VAL A 15 -8.41 -10.89 8.48
N ALA A 16 -8.81 -9.85 7.75
CA ALA A 16 -7.88 -8.95 7.08
C ALA A 16 -7.68 -7.67 7.90
N VAL A 17 -6.41 -7.34 8.16
CA VAL A 17 -6.02 -6.16 8.93
C VAL A 17 -5.50 -5.10 7.97
N ASP A 18 -6.26 -4.03 7.80
CA ASP A 18 -5.84 -2.86 7.03
C ASP A 18 -5.43 -1.71 7.97
N SER A 19 -4.58 -0.88 7.45
CA SER A 19 -3.86 0.29 7.96
C SER A 19 -4.15 0.79 9.39
N ALA A 20 -3.11 0.79 10.20
CA ALA A 20 -2.95 1.70 11.34
C ALA A 20 -2.53 3.12 10.86
N GLY A 21 -3.31 3.75 9.97
CA GLY A 21 -2.98 5.03 9.37
C GLY A 21 -2.69 6.13 10.39
N GLY A 22 -1.86 7.09 10.03
CA GLY A 22 -1.45 8.20 10.88
C GLY A 22 -0.21 8.90 10.35
N VAL A 23 0.34 9.81 11.16
CA VAL A 23 1.61 10.47 10.88
C VAL A 23 2.72 9.75 11.65
N HIS A 24 3.63 9.14 10.91
CA HIS A 24 4.82 8.55 11.47
C HIS A 24 5.99 9.54 11.34
N LYS A 25 6.74 9.75 12.43
CA LYS A 25 7.96 10.55 12.44
C LYS A 25 9.12 9.60 12.68
N VAL A 26 9.83 9.27 11.62
CA VAL A 26 11.01 8.40 11.70
C VAL A 26 12.25 9.26 11.80
N ALA A 27 13.02 9.10 12.87
CA ALA A 27 14.34 9.68 12.98
C ALA A 27 15.32 8.88 12.13
N ASN A 28 16.12 9.56 11.32
CA ASN A 28 17.12 8.92 10.47
C ASN A 28 18.49 9.51 10.80
N GLU A 29 19.41 8.66 11.25
CA GLU A 29 20.78 9.04 11.61
C GLU A 29 21.55 9.65 10.42
N THR A 30 21.33 9.12 9.20
CA THR A 30 21.94 9.65 7.97
C THR A 30 21.41 11.04 7.58
N MET A 31 20.35 11.50 8.22
CA MET A 31 19.73 12.83 8.07
C MET A 31 19.93 13.69 9.31
N GLU A 32 21.02 13.51 10.04
CA GLU A 32 21.31 14.25 11.28
C GLU A 32 20.21 14.14 12.34
N ASN A 33 19.62 12.98 12.47
CA ASN A 33 18.47 12.68 13.35
C ASN A 33 17.21 13.55 13.09
N ARG A 34 17.12 14.19 11.94
CA ARG A 34 15.88 14.87 11.54
C ARG A 34 14.74 13.87 11.42
N ARG A 35 13.57 14.27 11.86
CA ARG A 35 12.36 13.44 11.77
C ARG A 35 11.65 13.68 10.44
N GLY A 36 11.61 12.67 9.60
CA GLY A 36 10.82 12.66 8.37
C GLY A 36 9.32 12.60 8.68
N TYR A 37 8.53 13.43 8.00
CA TYR A 37 7.07 13.38 8.03
C TYR A 37 6.60 12.30 7.05
N GLN A 38 6.00 11.22 7.57
CA GLN A 38 5.55 10.06 6.80
C GLN A 38 4.02 9.88 6.97
N PRO A 39 3.20 10.60 6.20
CA PRO A 39 1.75 10.48 6.30
C PRO A 39 1.27 9.13 5.75
N ARG A 40 0.30 8.52 6.46
CA ARG A 40 -0.40 7.31 6.04
C ARG A 40 -1.90 7.54 6.10
N GLY A 41 -2.63 6.98 5.14
CA GLY A 41 -4.09 7.11 5.09
C GLY A 41 -4.75 6.41 6.29
N LYS A 42 -5.53 7.17 7.09
CA LYS A 42 -6.36 6.64 8.17
C LYS A 42 -7.83 6.71 7.75
N THR A 43 -8.17 5.92 6.75
CA THR A 43 -9.50 5.88 6.14
C THR A 43 -9.64 4.58 5.35
N LEU A 44 -10.86 4.22 4.97
CA LEU A 44 -11.10 3.10 4.06
C LEU A 44 -10.33 3.32 2.74
N GLY A 45 -9.62 2.28 2.30
CA GLY A 45 -8.69 2.35 1.18
C GLY A 45 -7.28 2.80 1.55
N GLY A 46 -7.01 3.12 2.82
CA GLY A 46 -5.69 3.46 3.34
C GLY A 46 -5.03 4.60 2.54
N SER A 47 -3.74 4.47 2.26
CA SER A 47 -2.97 5.51 1.53
C SER A 47 -3.42 5.70 0.08
N SER A 48 -4.13 4.74 -0.54
CA SER A 48 -4.71 4.94 -1.88
C SER A 48 -5.78 6.05 -1.91
N SER A 49 -6.36 6.38 -0.76
CA SER A 49 -7.36 7.45 -0.62
C SER A 49 -6.75 8.85 -0.49
N ILE A 50 -5.43 8.96 -0.27
CA ILE A 50 -4.73 10.24 -0.05
C ILE A 50 -3.49 10.43 -0.94
N ASN A 51 -3.03 9.40 -1.68
CA ASN A 51 -1.84 9.45 -2.52
C ASN A 51 -2.03 10.37 -3.77
N ALA A 52 -0.97 10.53 -4.56
CA ALA A 52 -0.99 11.29 -5.81
C ALA A 52 -1.66 10.55 -6.99
N MET A 53 -2.17 9.34 -6.77
CA MET A 53 -2.83 8.48 -7.77
C MET A 53 -1.94 8.01 -8.93
N LEU A 54 -0.65 8.29 -8.94
CA LEU A 54 0.23 7.82 -10.01
C LEU A 54 0.24 6.29 -10.06
N TYR A 55 0.04 5.74 -11.25
CA TYR A 55 0.00 4.30 -11.47
C TYR A 55 1.26 3.85 -12.20
N VAL A 56 2.22 3.39 -11.44
CA VAL A 56 3.49 2.84 -11.94
C VAL A 56 3.81 1.58 -11.17
N ARG A 57 4.10 0.51 -11.88
CA ARG A 57 4.57 -0.76 -11.30
C ARG A 57 6.06 -0.66 -10.99
N GLY A 58 6.56 -1.55 -10.14
CA GLY A 58 7.99 -1.77 -9.99
C GLY A 58 8.64 -2.18 -11.31
N HIS A 59 9.93 -1.94 -11.45
CA HIS A 59 10.70 -2.39 -12.61
C HIS A 59 10.77 -3.93 -12.61
N ARG A 60 10.84 -4.56 -13.79
CA ARG A 60 10.99 -6.03 -13.92
C ARG A 60 12.08 -6.58 -13.00
N TRP A 61 13.21 -5.90 -12.93
CA TRP A 61 14.34 -6.27 -12.09
C TRP A 61 13.98 -6.37 -10.60
N ASP A 62 13.10 -5.54 -10.07
CA ASP A 62 12.72 -5.56 -8.65
C ASP A 62 12.09 -6.90 -8.27
N TYR A 63 11.18 -7.40 -9.12
CA TYR A 63 10.48 -8.66 -8.89
C TYR A 63 11.40 -9.87 -9.15
N ASP A 64 12.18 -9.83 -10.23
CA ASP A 64 13.13 -10.89 -10.55
C ASP A 64 14.16 -11.03 -9.44
N HIS A 65 14.64 -9.90 -8.88
CA HIS A 65 15.53 -9.89 -7.73
C HIS A 65 14.87 -10.48 -6.46
N TRP A 66 13.59 -10.21 -6.22
CA TRP A 66 12.88 -10.86 -5.11
C TRP A 66 12.85 -12.38 -5.29
N SER A 67 12.63 -12.87 -6.49
CA SER A 67 12.67 -14.30 -6.80
C SER A 67 14.06 -14.90 -6.57
N GLU A 68 15.13 -14.21 -7.00
CA GLU A 68 16.51 -14.60 -6.77
C GLU A 68 16.87 -14.69 -5.28
N LEU A 69 16.31 -13.81 -4.45
CA LEU A 69 16.44 -13.85 -2.99
C LEU A 69 15.69 -15.03 -2.33
N GLY A 70 15.04 -15.88 -3.11
CA GLY A 70 14.36 -17.10 -2.64
C GLY A 70 12.84 -16.99 -2.55
N ASN A 71 12.24 -15.86 -2.95
CA ASN A 71 10.79 -15.68 -2.96
C ASN A 71 10.19 -16.24 -4.25
N LYS A 72 10.03 -17.55 -4.32
CA LYS A 72 9.43 -18.24 -5.48
C LYS A 72 8.00 -17.74 -5.71
N GLY A 73 7.62 -17.54 -6.97
CA GLY A 73 6.32 -17.00 -7.34
C GLY A 73 6.28 -15.47 -7.40
N TRP A 74 7.44 -14.80 -7.25
CA TRP A 74 7.54 -13.34 -7.24
C TRP A 74 8.39 -12.76 -8.38
N SER A 75 8.81 -13.56 -9.37
CA SER A 75 9.42 -13.01 -10.59
C SER A 75 8.43 -12.14 -11.36
N TYR A 76 8.92 -11.25 -12.20
CA TYR A 76 8.05 -10.35 -12.97
C TYR A 76 6.99 -11.10 -13.77
N ASP A 77 7.39 -12.16 -14.45
CA ASP A 77 6.46 -12.95 -15.29
C ASP A 77 5.40 -13.69 -14.44
N GLU A 78 5.73 -14.04 -13.18
CA GLU A 78 4.80 -14.66 -12.25
C GLU A 78 3.82 -13.64 -11.62
N VAL A 79 4.23 -12.38 -11.41
CA VAL A 79 3.37 -11.35 -10.82
C VAL A 79 2.57 -10.55 -11.86
N LEU A 80 3.03 -10.44 -13.10
CA LEU A 80 2.35 -9.72 -14.18
C LEU A 80 0.87 -10.10 -14.36
N PRO A 81 0.48 -11.40 -14.35
CA PRO A 81 -0.93 -11.78 -14.45
C PRO A 81 -1.82 -11.19 -13.37
N TYR A 82 -1.28 -10.93 -12.16
CA TYR A 82 -2.04 -10.30 -11.07
C TYR A 82 -2.20 -8.81 -11.27
N PHE A 83 -1.20 -8.12 -11.84
CA PHE A 83 -1.36 -6.72 -12.25
C PHE A 83 -2.42 -6.58 -13.33
N ILE A 84 -2.38 -7.42 -14.35
CA ILE A 84 -3.38 -7.47 -15.43
C ILE A 84 -4.77 -7.75 -14.86
N LYS A 85 -4.90 -8.71 -13.94
CA LYS A 85 -6.17 -9.05 -13.28
C LYS A 85 -6.74 -7.90 -12.46
N ALA A 86 -5.90 -7.10 -11.84
CA ALA A 86 -6.30 -5.98 -10.99
C ALA A 86 -6.73 -4.73 -11.80
N GLU A 87 -6.21 -4.55 -12.99
CA GLU A 87 -6.28 -3.33 -13.79
C GLU A 87 -7.48 -3.30 -14.74
N HIS A 88 -8.08 -2.11 -14.85
CA HIS A 88 -8.90 -1.71 -15.99
C HIS A 88 -8.28 -0.47 -16.63
N ASN A 89 -7.50 -0.66 -17.69
CA ASN A 89 -6.81 0.42 -18.39
C ASN A 89 -7.70 0.99 -19.49
N GLU A 90 -7.97 2.30 -19.46
CA GLU A 90 -8.82 2.97 -20.45
C GLU A 90 -8.12 3.18 -21.80
N GLU A 91 -6.79 3.00 -21.88
CA GLU A 91 -5.99 3.40 -23.04
C GLU A 91 -5.18 2.28 -23.65
N HIS A 92 -4.44 1.55 -22.81
CA HIS A 92 -3.56 0.47 -23.28
C HIS A 92 -4.29 -0.87 -23.24
N ASN A 93 -4.25 -1.59 -24.36
CA ASN A 93 -4.83 -2.92 -24.50
C ASN A 93 -3.81 -3.81 -25.22
N ASN A 94 -2.80 -4.23 -24.47
CA ASN A 94 -1.74 -5.13 -24.91
C ASN A 94 -1.47 -6.18 -23.83
N GLU A 95 -0.44 -7.01 -24.01
CA GLU A 95 -0.08 -8.10 -23.10
C GLU A 95 0.33 -7.67 -21.70
N TYR A 96 0.59 -6.37 -21.46
CA TYR A 96 0.97 -5.83 -20.16
C TYR A 96 -0.22 -5.26 -19.38
N HIS A 97 -1.38 -5.07 -20.02
CA HIS A 97 -2.50 -4.30 -19.45
C HIS A 97 -3.80 -5.10 -19.36
N GLY A 98 -4.53 -4.86 -18.26
CA GLY A 98 -5.84 -5.44 -18.02
C GLY A 98 -6.99 -4.53 -18.45
N GLN A 99 -8.09 -5.14 -18.90
CA GLN A 99 -9.31 -4.44 -19.34
C GLN A 99 -10.52 -4.67 -18.43
N ASN A 100 -10.43 -5.62 -17.51
CA ASN A 100 -11.61 -6.08 -16.75
C ASN A 100 -11.39 -6.08 -15.23
N GLY A 101 -10.28 -5.54 -14.78
CA GLY A 101 -9.98 -5.45 -13.35
C GLY A 101 -10.78 -4.35 -12.65
N PRO A 102 -10.86 -4.37 -11.33
CA PRO A 102 -11.62 -3.39 -10.56
C PRO A 102 -10.92 -2.03 -10.42
N LEU A 103 -9.60 -1.97 -10.57
CA LEU A 103 -8.82 -0.74 -10.43
C LEU A 103 -8.74 0.00 -11.76
N ASN A 104 -9.49 1.09 -11.87
CA ASN A 104 -9.49 1.90 -13.08
C ASN A 104 -8.21 2.74 -13.20
N VAL A 105 -7.59 2.67 -14.35
CA VAL A 105 -6.39 3.40 -14.74
C VAL A 105 -6.67 4.22 -15.99
N SER A 106 -6.40 5.51 -15.93
CA SER A 106 -6.70 6.45 -17.01
C SER A 106 -5.61 7.51 -17.17
N ARG A 107 -5.63 8.18 -18.29
CA ARG A 107 -4.79 9.35 -18.56
C ARG A 107 -5.15 10.51 -17.62
N ILE A 108 -4.15 11.33 -17.25
CA ILE A 108 -4.39 12.59 -16.55
C ILE A 108 -5.24 13.50 -17.43
N ARG A 109 -6.42 13.91 -16.95
CA ARG A 109 -7.37 14.70 -17.73
C ARG A 109 -6.98 16.18 -17.86
N HIS A 110 -6.30 16.71 -16.86
CA HIS A 110 -5.85 18.11 -16.87
C HIS A 110 -4.33 18.15 -16.70
N ARG A 111 -3.66 18.75 -17.65
CA ARG A 111 -2.22 18.95 -17.65
C ARG A 111 -1.94 20.45 -17.79
N PRO A 112 -1.17 21.06 -16.88
CA PRO A 112 -0.61 22.39 -17.10
C PRO A 112 0.30 22.39 -18.33
N GLU A 113 0.33 23.48 -19.07
CA GLU A 113 1.21 23.66 -20.24
C GLU A 113 2.70 23.44 -19.89
N SER A 114 3.10 23.81 -18.68
CA SER A 114 4.46 23.55 -18.16
C SER A 114 4.85 22.09 -18.14
N CYS A 115 3.88 21.15 -17.96
CA CYS A 115 4.15 19.72 -18.03
C CYS A 115 4.45 19.29 -19.46
N ASP A 116 3.72 19.84 -20.44
CA ASP A 116 3.94 19.52 -21.85
C ASP A 116 5.32 20.03 -22.30
N GLU A 117 5.70 21.25 -21.90
CA GLU A 117 7.03 21.81 -22.17
C GLU A 117 8.16 21.00 -21.46
N PHE A 118 7.93 20.55 -20.23
CA PHE A 118 8.90 19.71 -19.51
C PHE A 118 9.11 18.36 -20.22
N VAL A 119 8.03 17.68 -20.59
CA VAL A 119 8.11 16.40 -21.30
C VAL A 119 8.76 16.57 -22.67
N LYS A 120 8.43 17.63 -23.41
CA LYS A 120 9.05 17.96 -24.70
C LYS A 120 10.57 18.19 -24.55
N ALA A 121 10.98 18.97 -23.55
CA ALA A 121 12.39 19.22 -23.28
C ALA A 121 13.13 17.93 -22.90
N GLY A 122 12.56 17.11 -22.01
CA GLY A 122 13.12 15.82 -21.62
C GLY A 122 13.23 14.84 -22.78
N SER A 123 12.20 14.76 -23.63
CA SER A 123 12.16 13.88 -24.80
C SER A 123 13.11 14.29 -25.93
N SER A 124 13.66 15.51 -25.89
CA SER A 124 14.74 15.91 -26.81
C SER A 124 16.10 15.29 -26.45
N LEU A 125 16.29 14.84 -25.22
CA LEU A 125 17.51 14.26 -24.69
C LEU A 125 17.40 12.78 -24.41
N PHE A 126 16.18 12.30 -24.11
CA PHE A 126 15.88 10.93 -23.71
C PHE A 126 14.71 10.39 -24.55
N LYS A 127 14.56 9.07 -24.59
CA LYS A 127 13.43 8.42 -25.25
C LYS A 127 12.10 8.91 -24.68
N TYR A 128 11.16 9.26 -25.55
CA TYR A 128 9.76 9.43 -25.13
C TYR A 128 9.15 8.06 -24.83
N ASN A 129 8.52 7.93 -23.68
CA ASN A 129 7.82 6.71 -23.30
C ASN A 129 6.34 7.02 -23.03
N GLU A 130 5.48 6.36 -23.76
CA GLU A 130 4.03 6.52 -23.63
C GLU A 130 3.46 5.58 -22.57
N ASP A 131 4.18 4.49 -22.25
CA ASP A 131 3.71 3.42 -21.36
C ASP A 131 4.80 2.95 -20.40
N PHE A 132 4.81 3.49 -19.19
CA PHE A 132 5.76 3.09 -18.14
C PHE A 132 5.46 1.73 -17.50
N ASN A 133 4.35 1.06 -17.85
CA ASN A 133 3.97 -0.25 -17.36
C ASN A 133 4.01 -1.32 -18.45
N GLY A 134 4.52 -0.97 -19.65
CA GLY A 134 4.70 -1.86 -20.79
C GLY A 134 6.03 -2.60 -20.77
N GLU A 135 6.54 -2.90 -21.96
CA GLU A 135 7.79 -3.65 -22.17
C GLU A 135 9.02 -2.94 -21.61
N ASP A 136 9.07 -1.60 -21.78
CA ASP A 136 10.18 -0.75 -21.37
C ASP A 136 9.70 0.38 -20.46
N GLN A 137 10.33 0.51 -19.30
CA GLN A 137 9.96 1.51 -18.30
C GLN A 137 10.81 2.78 -18.37
N GLU A 138 11.86 2.82 -19.19
CA GLU A 138 12.75 3.97 -19.30
C GLU A 138 12.19 5.05 -20.21
N GLY A 139 12.47 6.31 -19.89
CA GLY A 139 12.17 7.45 -20.74
C GLY A 139 11.45 8.61 -20.05
N PHE A 140 10.94 9.52 -20.86
CA PHE A 140 10.14 10.68 -20.48
C PHE A 140 8.74 10.57 -21.03
N GLY A 141 7.74 10.85 -20.21
CA GLY A 141 6.34 10.77 -20.61
C GLY A 141 5.39 11.15 -19.49
N TYR A 142 4.12 10.84 -19.67
CA TYR A 142 3.08 11.12 -18.69
C TYR A 142 2.66 9.85 -17.97
N TYR A 143 2.59 9.91 -16.66
CA TYR A 143 2.03 8.82 -15.88
C TYR A 143 0.53 8.71 -16.09
N GLN A 144 0.04 7.49 -16.12
CA GLN A 144 -1.37 7.21 -15.92
C GLN A 144 -1.73 7.33 -14.43
N THR A 145 -3.01 7.46 -14.13
CA THR A 145 -3.51 7.64 -12.77
C THR A 145 -4.66 6.71 -12.45
N THR A 146 -4.78 6.35 -11.17
CA THR A 146 -5.92 5.58 -10.66
C THR A 146 -7.14 6.49 -10.51
N GLN A 147 -7.78 6.79 -11.63
CA GLN A 147 -8.97 7.64 -11.72
C GLN A 147 -10.06 7.00 -12.58
N ILE A 148 -11.31 7.29 -12.25
CA ILE A 148 -12.48 7.01 -13.07
C ILE A 148 -13.31 8.28 -13.21
N ASN A 149 -13.59 8.73 -14.43
CA ASN A 149 -14.34 9.95 -14.69
C ASN A 149 -13.79 11.20 -13.97
N GLY A 150 -12.45 11.33 -13.87
CA GLY A 150 -11.77 12.43 -13.19
C GLY A 150 -11.85 12.41 -11.66
N LYS A 151 -12.34 11.32 -11.08
CA LYS A 151 -12.40 11.10 -9.63
C LYS A 151 -11.45 9.98 -9.23
N ARG A 152 -10.87 10.06 -8.03
CA ARG A 152 -10.01 9.03 -7.47
C ARG A 152 -10.68 7.66 -7.46
N CYS A 153 -10.00 6.66 -7.98
CA CYS A 153 -10.31 5.24 -7.83
C CYS A 153 -9.38 4.65 -6.75
N SER A 154 -9.73 4.84 -5.48
CA SER A 154 -8.99 4.25 -4.36
C SER A 154 -9.23 2.74 -4.27
N ALA A 155 -8.40 2.02 -3.50
CA ALA A 155 -8.64 0.60 -3.20
C ALA A 155 -10.04 0.36 -2.59
N ALA A 156 -10.52 1.26 -1.74
CA ALA A 156 -11.90 1.17 -1.24
C ALA A 156 -12.92 1.28 -2.38
N LYS A 157 -12.75 2.22 -3.30
CA LYS A 157 -13.65 2.40 -4.45
C LYS A 157 -13.61 1.21 -5.40
N ALA A 158 -12.40 0.69 -5.66
CA ALA A 158 -12.19 -0.40 -6.61
C ALA A 158 -12.66 -1.76 -6.07
N TYR A 159 -12.37 -2.07 -4.82
CA TYR A 159 -12.54 -3.42 -4.27
C TYR A 159 -13.58 -3.50 -3.16
N LEU A 160 -13.57 -2.56 -2.21
CA LEU A 160 -14.44 -2.66 -1.04
C LEU A 160 -15.88 -2.30 -1.36
N VAL A 161 -16.11 -1.14 -1.99
CA VAL A 161 -17.47 -0.66 -2.29
C VAL A 161 -18.29 -1.68 -3.07
N PRO A 162 -17.78 -2.34 -4.13
CA PRO A 162 -18.53 -3.38 -4.84
C PRO A 162 -18.80 -4.64 -4.02
N ALA A 163 -18.05 -4.85 -2.93
CA ALA A 163 -18.17 -6.04 -2.09
C ALA A 163 -19.02 -5.83 -0.83
N LEU A 164 -19.43 -4.59 -0.50
CA LEU A 164 -20.12 -4.28 0.76
C LEU A 164 -21.45 -5.01 0.94
N GLU A 165 -22.11 -5.39 -0.15
CA GLU A 165 -23.38 -6.11 -0.09
C GLU A 165 -23.22 -7.62 0.10
N ARG A 166 -21.97 -8.11 0.16
CA ARG A 166 -21.72 -9.54 0.38
C ARG A 166 -22.02 -9.92 1.82
N GLU A 167 -22.86 -10.91 2.02
CA GLU A 167 -23.22 -11.41 3.36
C GLU A 167 -22.03 -11.92 4.17
N ASN A 168 -20.97 -12.39 3.51
CA ASN A 168 -19.76 -12.91 4.10
C ASN A 168 -18.67 -11.86 4.32
N LEU A 169 -18.96 -10.56 4.14
CA LEU A 169 -18.02 -9.47 4.39
C LEU A 169 -18.51 -8.61 5.56
N THR A 170 -17.67 -8.48 6.56
CA THR A 170 -17.86 -7.55 7.69
C THR A 170 -16.72 -6.54 7.73
N VAL A 171 -17.05 -5.25 7.77
CA VAL A 171 -16.06 -4.15 7.85
C VAL A 171 -16.20 -3.46 9.19
N LEU A 172 -15.14 -3.52 10.01
CA LEU A 172 -15.05 -2.80 11.28
C LEU A 172 -14.22 -1.54 11.10
N THR A 173 -14.84 -0.38 11.25
CA THR A 173 -14.16 0.91 11.30
C THR A 173 -13.86 1.32 12.76
N ASP A 174 -13.03 2.34 12.94
CA ASP A 174 -12.64 2.84 14.28
C ASP A 174 -12.09 1.75 15.21
N THR A 175 -11.46 0.76 14.62
CA THR A 175 -10.94 -0.42 15.29
C THR A 175 -9.46 -0.57 14.96
N ASN A 176 -8.60 -0.54 15.98
CA ASN A 176 -7.17 -0.74 15.82
C ASN A 176 -6.80 -2.18 16.19
N VAL A 177 -6.06 -2.84 15.32
CA VAL A 177 -5.47 -4.13 15.67
C VAL A 177 -4.21 -3.90 16.50
N ASN A 178 -4.20 -4.46 17.71
CA ASN A 178 -3.09 -4.37 18.64
C ASN A 178 -2.03 -5.42 18.36
N LYS A 179 -2.43 -6.66 18.19
CA LYS A 179 -1.55 -7.81 17.89
C LYS A 179 -2.31 -8.96 17.24
N ILE A 180 -1.57 -9.86 16.62
CA ILE A 180 -2.05 -11.16 16.16
C ILE A 180 -2.02 -12.14 17.33
N LEU A 181 -3.06 -12.93 17.47
CA LEU A 181 -3.15 -14.04 18.43
C LEU A 181 -2.46 -15.26 17.81
N ILE A 182 -1.30 -15.63 18.35
CA ILE A 182 -0.50 -16.74 17.86
C ILE A 182 -0.47 -17.82 18.93
N ASN A 183 -0.87 -19.02 18.54
CA ASN A 183 -0.77 -20.24 19.35
C ASN A 183 -0.08 -21.33 18.53
N GLU A 184 0.92 -22.01 19.09
CA GLU A 184 1.66 -23.09 18.43
C GLU A 184 2.11 -22.74 17.00
N ASN A 185 2.72 -21.54 16.84
CA ASN A 185 3.17 -20.98 15.57
C ASN A 185 2.07 -20.78 14.51
N THR A 186 0.80 -20.80 14.91
CA THR A 186 -0.35 -20.57 14.03
C THR A 186 -1.06 -19.28 14.43
N ALA A 187 -1.35 -18.41 13.46
CA ALA A 187 -2.22 -17.26 13.67
C ALA A 187 -3.66 -17.74 13.84
N LYS A 188 -4.27 -17.41 14.97
CA LYS A 188 -5.65 -17.80 15.34
C LYS A 188 -6.64 -16.67 15.26
N GLY A 189 -6.18 -15.43 15.11
CA GLY A 189 -7.02 -14.25 15.09
C GLY A 189 -6.25 -13.00 15.46
N VAL A 190 -6.96 -11.97 15.88
CA VAL A 190 -6.39 -10.67 16.27
C VAL A 190 -7.01 -10.14 17.56
N GLU A 191 -6.22 -9.38 18.31
CA GLU A 191 -6.69 -8.56 19.41
C GLU A 191 -6.91 -7.14 18.90
N CYS A 192 -8.08 -6.60 19.11
CA CYS A 192 -8.52 -5.30 18.65
C CYS A 192 -8.82 -4.34 19.80
N ILE A 193 -8.71 -3.04 19.53
CA ILE A 193 -9.12 -1.96 20.43
C ILE A 193 -10.04 -1.03 19.65
N ASN A 194 -11.26 -0.83 20.13
CA ASN A 194 -12.21 0.10 19.51
C ASN A 194 -12.01 1.56 19.96
N ASN A 195 -12.79 2.47 19.41
CA ASN A 195 -12.74 3.90 19.74
C ASN A 195 -13.13 4.26 21.18
N LYS A 196 -13.72 3.32 21.94
CA LYS A 196 -14.02 3.43 23.37
C LYS A 196 -12.91 2.88 24.27
N ASN A 197 -11.77 2.47 23.68
CA ASN A 197 -10.67 1.77 24.36
C ASN A 197 -11.07 0.40 24.94
N GLU A 198 -12.12 -0.23 24.42
CA GLU A 198 -12.48 -1.60 24.78
C GLU A 198 -11.66 -2.57 23.94
N THR A 199 -11.04 -3.53 24.61
CA THR A 199 -10.27 -4.60 23.97
C THR A 199 -11.17 -5.82 23.72
N PHE A 200 -11.11 -6.36 22.52
CA PHE A 200 -11.83 -7.59 22.15
C PHE A 200 -10.99 -8.42 21.17
N GLN A 201 -11.40 -9.65 20.95
CA GLN A 201 -10.69 -10.61 20.07
C GLN A 201 -11.61 -11.04 18.93
N LEU A 202 -11.01 -11.20 17.75
CA LEU A 202 -11.63 -11.81 16.58
C LEU A 202 -10.81 -13.04 16.20
N PHE A 203 -11.45 -14.17 16.06
CA PHE A 203 -10.80 -15.41 15.67
C PHE A 203 -10.99 -15.66 14.17
N ALA A 204 -10.04 -16.34 13.55
CA ALA A 204 -10.06 -16.72 12.15
C ALA A 204 -9.91 -18.24 12.01
N ASP A 205 -10.84 -18.86 11.31
CA ASP A 205 -10.81 -20.31 11.07
C ASP A 205 -9.78 -20.70 10.00
N LYS A 206 -9.54 -19.82 9.03
CA LYS A 206 -8.61 -20.11 7.91
C LYS A 206 -7.30 -19.36 8.06
N GLU A 207 -7.34 -18.02 8.03
CA GLU A 207 -6.13 -17.21 8.00
C GLU A 207 -6.33 -15.78 8.51
N VAL A 208 -5.23 -15.12 8.84
CA VAL A 208 -5.15 -13.69 9.13
C VAL A 208 -4.31 -13.02 8.06
N ILE A 209 -4.91 -12.11 7.30
CA ILE A 209 -4.22 -11.33 6.26
C ILE A 209 -3.79 -9.99 6.83
N LEU A 210 -2.48 -9.74 6.89
CA LEU A 210 -1.90 -8.51 7.42
C LEU A 210 -1.54 -7.55 6.29
N SER A 211 -2.31 -6.46 6.15
CA SER A 211 -2.17 -5.45 5.07
C SER A 211 -2.12 -4.03 5.61
N SER A 212 -1.49 -3.82 6.78
CA SER A 212 -1.47 -2.54 7.50
C SER A 212 -0.43 -1.54 6.98
N GLY A 213 0.14 -1.78 5.80
CA GLY A 213 1.15 -0.95 5.16
C GLY A 213 2.56 -1.14 5.71
N ALA A 214 3.54 -0.42 5.13
CA ALA A 214 4.95 -0.62 5.38
C ALA A 214 5.39 -0.37 6.84
N PHE A 215 4.68 0.48 7.58
CA PHE A 215 4.93 0.73 9.01
C PHE A 215 4.04 -0.13 9.92
N GLY A 216 2.74 -0.23 9.61
CA GLY A 216 1.78 -0.90 10.46
C GLY A 216 1.98 -2.41 10.52
N SER A 217 2.25 -3.06 9.40
CA SER A 217 2.42 -4.51 9.35
C SER A 217 3.60 -4.99 10.19
N PRO A 218 4.83 -4.43 10.05
CA PRO A 218 5.93 -4.80 10.94
C PRO A 218 5.65 -4.48 12.41
N GLN A 219 5.00 -3.35 12.72
CA GLN A 219 4.66 -2.98 14.08
C GLN A 219 3.73 -4.01 14.73
N ILE A 220 2.70 -4.47 14.02
CA ILE A 220 1.79 -5.50 14.51
C ILE A 220 2.52 -6.82 14.72
N LEU A 221 3.39 -7.24 13.79
CA LEU A 221 4.20 -8.44 13.94
C LEU A 221 5.09 -8.37 15.19
N LEU A 222 5.84 -7.29 15.37
CA LEU A 222 6.70 -7.10 16.56
C LEU A 222 5.89 -7.15 17.86
N ARG A 223 4.72 -6.49 17.91
CA ARG A 223 3.80 -6.53 19.07
C ARG A 223 3.22 -7.94 19.32
N SER A 224 3.19 -8.77 18.29
CA SER A 224 2.71 -10.15 18.36
C SER A 224 3.80 -11.14 18.78
N GLY A 225 5.03 -10.67 18.98
CA GLY A 225 6.17 -11.53 19.32
C GLY A 225 6.88 -12.13 18.12
N VAL A 226 6.64 -11.60 16.90
CA VAL A 226 7.25 -12.05 15.65
C VAL A 226 8.27 -11.04 15.17
N GLY A 227 9.54 -11.41 15.12
CA GLY A 227 10.62 -10.51 14.69
C GLY A 227 11.94 -10.80 15.40
N PRO A 228 12.89 -9.82 15.40
CA PRO A 228 14.19 -9.98 16.06
C PRO A 228 14.02 -10.15 17.58
N GLY A 229 14.41 -11.29 18.12
CA GLY A 229 14.15 -11.67 19.51
C GLY A 229 14.65 -10.65 20.53
N ASN A 230 15.88 -10.11 20.33
CA ASN A 230 16.46 -9.12 21.23
C ASN A 230 15.67 -7.80 21.28
N GLU A 231 15.11 -7.35 20.17
CA GLU A 231 14.30 -6.14 20.12
C GLU A 231 12.93 -6.35 20.81
N ILE A 232 12.30 -7.50 20.55
CA ILE A 232 10.99 -7.86 21.10
C ILE A 232 11.08 -7.96 22.63
N THR A 233 12.04 -8.72 23.14
CA THR A 233 12.19 -8.94 24.60
C THR A 233 12.58 -7.67 25.35
N ARG A 234 13.35 -6.77 24.72
CA ARG A 234 13.71 -5.44 25.29
C ARG A 234 12.46 -4.61 25.61
N HIS A 235 11.37 -4.80 24.89
CA HIS A 235 10.08 -4.12 25.14
C HIS A 235 9.12 -4.91 26.03
N GLY A 236 9.58 -5.98 26.67
CA GLY A 236 8.78 -6.82 27.58
C GLY A 236 7.73 -7.66 26.82
N ILE A 237 7.90 -7.84 25.52
CA ILE A 237 7.00 -8.68 24.72
C ILE A 237 7.57 -10.09 24.68
N GLU A 238 6.70 -11.08 24.81
CA GLU A 238 7.07 -12.49 24.67
C GLU A 238 7.51 -12.77 23.22
N HIS A 239 8.74 -13.26 23.04
CA HIS A 239 9.26 -13.66 21.74
C HIS A 239 8.70 -15.04 21.36
N LYS A 240 8.00 -15.12 20.24
CA LYS A 240 7.34 -16.32 19.74
C LYS A 240 7.97 -16.91 18.50
N VAL A 241 8.32 -16.04 17.53
CA VAL A 241 8.89 -16.46 16.25
C VAL A 241 10.07 -15.56 15.92
N ASP A 242 11.24 -16.17 15.73
CA ASP A 242 12.42 -15.42 15.29
C ASP A 242 12.37 -15.14 13.79
N LEU A 243 12.19 -13.86 13.47
CA LEU A 243 12.12 -13.37 12.11
C LEU A 243 12.88 -12.04 12.01
N PRO A 244 14.22 -12.10 11.91
CA PRO A 244 15.11 -10.93 12.09
C PRO A 244 14.89 -9.81 11.05
N GLY A 245 14.28 -10.11 9.90
CA GLY A 245 13.97 -9.12 8.86
C GLY A 245 12.77 -8.21 9.17
N VAL A 246 11.93 -8.54 10.16
CA VAL A 246 10.75 -7.73 10.47
C VAL A 246 11.15 -6.34 10.97
N GLY A 247 10.65 -5.30 10.30
CA GLY A 247 10.93 -3.90 10.60
C GLY A 247 12.31 -3.42 10.15
N LYS A 248 13.04 -4.22 9.38
CA LYS A 248 14.35 -3.86 8.82
C LYS A 248 14.25 -3.45 7.35
N ASN A 249 15.31 -2.83 6.85
CA ASN A 249 15.50 -2.47 5.44
C ASN A 249 14.34 -1.64 4.86
N LEU A 250 13.75 -0.75 5.66
CA LEU A 250 12.77 0.20 5.14
C LEU A 250 13.40 1.04 4.04
N GLN A 251 12.81 0.99 2.86
CA GLN A 251 13.22 1.77 1.69
C GLN A 251 12.08 2.71 1.28
N ASP A 252 12.45 3.89 0.83
CA ASP A 252 11.51 4.88 0.29
C ASP A 252 12.15 5.58 -0.91
N HIS A 253 11.35 5.96 -1.90
CA HIS A 253 11.84 6.66 -3.08
C HIS A 253 12.17 8.11 -2.74
N ILE A 254 13.33 8.59 -3.19
CA ILE A 254 13.67 10.00 -3.11
C ILE A 254 12.76 10.77 -4.07
N CYS A 255 11.88 11.60 -3.51
CA CYS A 255 10.94 12.38 -4.30
C CYS A 255 11.55 13.72 -4.69
N LEU A 256 11.72 13.96 -5.99
CA LEU A 256 12.20 15.22 -6.53
C LEU A 256 11.27 16.42 -6.24
N LEU A 257 9.98 16.18 -5.96
CA LEU A 257 9.02 17.22 -5.58
C LEU A 257 9.40 17.96 -4.29
N TYR A 258 10.21 17.34 -3.43
CA TYR A 258 10.70 17.98 -2.19
C TYR A 258 12.00 18.76 -2.41
N THR A 259 12.67 18.59 -3.53
CA THR A 259 13.94 19.26 -3.85
C THR A 259 13.77 20.49 -4.73
N SER A 260 12.63 20.63 -5.42
CA SER A 260 12.30 21.80 -6.22
C SER A 260 11.44 22.75 -5.40
N PRO A 261 11.86 24.03 -5.19
CA PRO A 261 11.04 24.99 -4.46
C PRO A 261 9.72 25.22 -5.21
N SER A 262 8.63 24.90 -4.55
CA SER A 262 7.30 25.18 -5.07
C SER A 262 7.01 26.67 -4.95
N PRO A 263 6.19 27.27 -5.84
CA PRO A 263 5.73 28.66 -5.69
C PRO A 263 5.04 28.95 -4.35
N ARG A 264 4.59 27.93 -3.64
CA ARG A 264 4.06 28.04 -2.26
C ARG A 264 5.16 28.27 -1.23
N ASP A 265 6.35 27.68 -1.44
CA ASP A 265 7.48 27.79 -0.52
C ASP A 265 8.18 29.15 -0.63
N LEU A 266 7.98 29.85 -1.74
CA LEU A 266 8.50 31.18 -1.99
C LEU A 266 7.62 32.30 -1.41
N ARG A 267 6.49 31.97 -0.79
CA ARG A 267 5.54 32.93 -0.16
C ARG A 267 5.71 33.01 1.38
N LYS A 268 6.95 33.00 1.85
CA LYS A 268 7.25 33.35 3.25
C LYS A 268 7.67 34.78 3.35
#